data_8582991e703c29e1e73a9128f9f629a5
#
_entry.id   8582991e703c29e1e73a9128f9f629a5
#
_cell.length_a   1.000
_cell.length_b   1.000
_cell.length_c   1.000
_cell.angle_alpha   90.00
_cell.angle_beta   90.00
_cell.angle_gamma   90.00
#
_symmetry.space_group_name_H-M   'P 1'
#
loop_
_entity.id
_entity.type
_entity.pdbx_description
1 polymer ?
#
loop_
_entity_poly.entity_id
_entity_poly.type
_entity_poly.pdbx_seq_one_letter_code
_entity_poly.pdbx_strand_id
1 'polypeptide(L)'
;TTSNATNGEHEAGETPADSTRALILPDALKPDERLLARMYVKNAPAALRQDVLDELAGRLRASKSKGEPIGNPVGYLAQLCKAASAGAFKLTSLGLQVQQARKQDAHLKRVNELSRERAATHMQELLDSRRRRE
;
A
#
# COMPACT_ATOMS: atom_id res chain seq x y z
N THR A 1 9.40 12.60 -27.70
CA THR A 1 9.58 12.41 -26.84
C THR A 1 9.39 12.12 -26.43
N THR A 2 9.25 11.75 -27.14
CA THR A 2 9.23 11.37 -26.34
C THR A 2 8.92 10.96 -25.97
N SER A 3 8.93 10.53 -26.70
CA SER A 3 8.85 10.09 -25.92
C SER A 3 8.57 9.64 -25.66
N ASN A 4 8.68 9.18 -26.46
CA ASN A 4 8.67 8.70 -25.69
C ASN A 4 8.75 8.38 -25.28
N ALA A 5 9.01 8.24 -26.00
CA ALA A 5 9.34 7.95 -25.12
C ALA A 5 9.46 7.54 -24.64
N THR A 6 9.67 7.23 -25.07
CA THR A 6 9.99 6.94 -24.12
C THR A 6 10.12 6.67 -23.55
N ASN A 7 10.38 6.33 -24.05
CA ASN A 7 10.70 6.14 -22.98
C ASN A 7 11.00 6.09 -22.32
N GLY A 8 11.23 6.00 -22.81
CA GLY A 8 11.74 5.97 -21.82
C GLY A 8 11.86 5.86 -21.37
N GLU A 9 12.15 5.73 -21.47
CA GLU A 9 12.43 5.73 -20.67
C GLU A 9 12.50 5.49 -20.01
N HIS A 10 12.97 5.06 -20.18
CA HIS A 10 13.19 4.85 -19.05
C HIS A 10 13.49 4.73 -18.41
N GLU A 11 13.86 4.65 -18.80
CA GLU A 11 14.07 4.67 -17.95
C GLU A 11 14.24 4.23 -17.07
N ALA A 12 15.26 4.04 -17.44
CA ALA A 12 15.09 3.11 -16.42
C ALA A 12 13.89 3.17 -15.66
N GLY A 13 13.59 3.29 -15.37
CA GLY A 13 12.67 3.24 -14.39
C GLY A 13 11.31 3.14 -14.69
N GLU A 14 10.64 3.25 -13.67
CA GLU A 14 9.22 3.05 -13.70
C GLU A 14 8.52 4.15 -14.43
N THR A 15 7.50 3.81 -15.16
CA THR A 15 6.60 4.80 -15.69
C THR A 15 5.72 5.31 -14.56
N PRO A 16 5.24 6.57 -14.62
CA PRO A 16 4.31 7.08 -13.63
C PRO A 16 3.04 6.24 -13.46
N ALA A 17 2.58 5.63 -14.54
CA ALA A 17 1.40 4.76 -14.48
C ALA A 17 1.66 3.52 -13.64
N ASP A 18 2.83 2.90 -13.80
CA ASP A 18 3.20 1.72 -13.01
C ASP A 18 3.36 2.08 -11.54
N SER A 19 3.99 3.20 -11.27
CA SER A 19 4.14 3.71 -9.91
C SER A 19 2.78 3.90 -9.22
N THR A 20 1.80 4.41 -9.95
CA THR A 20 0.45 4.62 -9.43
C THR A 20 -0.29 3.31 -9.19
N ARG A 21 -0.10 2.31 -10.06
CA ARG A 21 -0.72 0.99 -9.91
C ARG A 21 -0.20 0.24 -8.71
N ALA A 22 1.06 0.44 -8.35
CA ALA A 22 1.67 -0.22 -7.21
C ALA A 22 1.22 0.35 -5.86
N LEU A 23 0.50 1.47 -5.87
CA LEU A 23 0.06 2.12 -4.65
C LEU A 23 -1.09 1.37 -3.98
N ILE A 24 -1.07 1.36 -2.65
CA ILE A 24 -2.11 0.76 -1.84
C ILE A 24 -3.08 1.86 -1.40
N LEU A 25 -4.33 1.73 -1.83
CA LEU A 25 -5.38 2.68 -1.50
C LEU A 25 -6.09 2.29 -0.21
N PRO A 26 -6.65 3.27 0.54
CA PRO A 26 -7.45 2.96 1.72
C PRO A 26 -8.65 2.08 1.39
N ASP A 27 -8.91 1.08 2.22
CA ASP A 27 -10.03 0.15 2.02
C ASP A 27 -11.39 0.82 2.17
N ALA A 28 -11.45 1.89 2.94
CA ALA A 28 -12.70 2.60 3.20
C ALA A 28 -13.23 3.38 2.00
N LEU A 29 -12.43 3.57 0.95
CA LEU A 29 -12.85 4.29 -0.24
C LEU A 29 -13.81 3.45 -1.08
N LYS A 30 -14.84 4.10 -1.59
CA LYS A 30 -15.77 3.49 -2.55
C LYS A 30 -15.09 3.34 -3.92
N PRO A 31 -15.60 2.47 -4.82
CA PRO A 31 -14.96 2.26 -6.12
C PRO A 31 -14.73 3.54 -6.94
N ASP A 32 -15.68 4.44 -6.98
CA ASP A 32 -15.54 5.72 -7.68
C ASP A 32 -14.53 6.63 -6.98
N GLU A 33 -14.52 6.61 -5.64
CA GLU A 33 -13.52 7.35 -4.86
C GLU A 33 -12.10 6.83 -5.11
N ARG A 34 -11.94 5.52 -5.29
CA ARG A 34 -10.64 4.92 -5.62
C ARG A 34 -10.10 5.42 -6.95
N LEU A 35 -10.96 5.52 -7.96
CA LEU A 35 -10.57 6.04 -9.26
C LEU A 35 -10.10 7.50 -9.16
N LEU A 36 -10.87 8.32 -8.47
CA LEU A 36 -10.51 9.71 -8.25
C LEU A 36 -9.23 9.84 -7.42
N ALA A 37 -9.05 9.00 -6.40
CA ALA A 37 -7.85 9.01 -5.59
C ALA A 37 -6.59 8.73 -6.42
N ARG A 38 -6.68 7.77 -7.35
CA ARG A 38 -5.57 7.46 -8.26
C ARG A 38 -5.21 8.66 -9.14
N MET A 39 -6.22 9.40 -9.57
CA MET A 39 -6.01 10.60 -10.38
C MET A 39 -5.36 11.72 -9.57
N TYR A 40 -5.89 11.98 -8.38
CA TYR A 40 -5.38 13.08 -7.54
C TYR A 40 -3.98 12.82 -7.01
N VAL A 41 -3.67 11.58 -6.65
CA VAL A 41 -2.37 11.24 -6.08
C VAL A 41 -1.21 11.47 -7.06
N LYS A 42 -1.50 11.51 -8.35
CA LYS A 42 -0.49 11.85 -9.37
C LYS A 42 0.05 13.27 -9.20
N ASN A 43 -0.70 14.14 -8.54
CA ASN A 43 -0.28 15.51 -8.29
C ASN A 43 0.76 15.60 -7.16
N ALA A 44 0.90 14.54 -6.37
CA ALA A 44 1.92 14.49 -5.34
C ALA A 44 3.24 13.97 -5.91
N PRO A 45 4.39 14.37 -5.34
CA PRO A 45 5.68 13.80 -5.74
C PRO A 45 5.66 12.28 -5.59
N ALA A 46 6.28 11.57 -6.52
CA ALA A 46 6.26 10.10 -6.54
C ALA A 46 6.69 9.48 -5.21
N ALA A 47 7.71 10.06 -4.57
CA ALA A 47 8.24 9.55 -3.31
C ALA A 47 7.25 9.70 -2.15
N LEU A 48 6.26 10.57 -2.25
CA LEU A 48 5.30 10.86 -1.18
C LEU A 48 3.91 10.27 -1.43
N ARG A 49 3.67 9.69 -2.58
CA ARG A 49 2.32 9.22 -2.95
C ARG A 49 1.77 8.20 -1.97
N GLN A 50 2.56 7.20 -1.62
CA GLN A 50 2.11 6.20 -0.68
C GLN A 50 1.92 6.79 0.72
N ASP A 51 2.81 7.69 1.15
CA ASP A 51 2.69 8.35 2.45
C ASP A 51 1.39 9.17 2.54
N VAL A 52 1.06 9.88 1.46
CA VAL A 52 -0.18 10.66 1.38
C VAL A 52 -1.40 9.75 1.52
N LEU A 53 -1.40 8.61 0.81
CA LEU A 53 -2.49 7.64 0.87
C LEU A 53 -2.59 6.99 2.25
N ASP A 54 -1.47 6.69 2.88
CA ASP A 54 -1.44 6.12 4.22
C ASP A 54 -1.94 7.10 5.27
N GLU A 55 -1.60 8.37 5.11
CA GLU A 55 -2.13 9.42 5.99
C GLU A 55 -3.65 9.50 5.87
N LEU A 56 -4.16 9.46 4.64
CA LEU A 56 -5.61 9.42 4.40
C LEU A 56 -6.24 8.19 5.06
N ALA A 57 -5.65 7.02 4.88
CA ALA A 57 -6.15 5.79 5.47
C ALA A 57 -6.21 5.89 7.01
N GLY A 58 -5.17 6.42 7.62
CA GLY A 58 -5.12 6.62 9.07
C GLY A 58 -6.19 7.57 9.56
N ARG A 59 -6.41 8.67 8.82
CA ARG A 59 -7.47 9.64 9.14
C ARG A 59 -8.85 9.03 9.03
N LEU A 60 -9.08 8.22 8.00
CA LEU A 60 -10.36 7.53 7.82
C LEU A 60 -10.64 6.56 8.97
N ARG A 61 -9.63 5.81 9.40
CA ARG A 61 -9.75 4.89 10.53
C ARG A 61 -10.04 5.63 11.84
N ALA A 62 -9.33 6.72 12.09
CA ALA A 62 -9.52 7.53 13.29
C ALA A 62 -10.91 8.15 13.32
N SER A 63 -11.39 8.67 12.21
CA SER A 63 -12.72 9.26 12.10
C SER A 63 -13.80 8.23 12.34
N LYS A 64 -13.63 7.04 11.79
CA LYS A 64 -14.58 5.94 11.98
C LYS A 64 -14.65 5.53 13.45
N SER A 65 -13.50 5.42 14.12
CA SER A 65 -13.44 5.08 15.55
C SER A 65 -14.15 6.08 16.42
N LYS A 66 -14.11 7.36 16.05
CA LYS A 66 -14.77 8.44 16.78
C LYS A 66 -16.25 8.59 16.45
N GLY A 67 -16.73 7.83 15.45
CA GLY A 67 -18.09 7.98 14.96
C GLY A 67 -18.33 9.22 14.12
N GLU A 68 -17.26 9.82 13.60
CA GLU A 68 -17.32 11.04 12.80
C GLU A 68 -16.70 10.79 11.43
N PRO A 69 -17.41 10.14 10.50
CA PRO A 69 -16.83 9.79 9.20
C PRO A 69 -16.48 11.05 8.39
N ILE A 70 -15.42 10.96 7.62
CA ILE A 70 -15.02 12.03 6.69
C ILE A 70 -16.01 12.05 5.54
N GLY A 71 -16.69 13.19 5.36
CA GLY A 71 -17.71 13.32 4.31
C GLY A 71 -17.16 13.36 2.91
N ASN A 72 -15.92 13.82 2.73
CA ASN A 72 -15.30 13.91 1.41
C ASN A 72 -13.84 13.45 1.46
N PRO A 73 -13.59 12.13 1.46
CA PRO A 73 -12.24 11.60 1.51
C PRO A 73 -11.37 12.06 0.35
N VAL A 74 -11.94 12.16 -0.86
CA VAL A 74 -11.20 12.56 -2.05
C VAL A 74 -10.76 14.02 -1.95
N GLY A 75 -11.63 14.88 -1.45
CA GLY A 75 -11.29 16.28 -1.22
C GLY A 75 -10.16 16.43 -0.19
N TYR A 76 -10.21 15.64 0.86
CA TYR A 76 -9.14 15.59 1.86
C TYR A 76 -7.82 15.14 1.21
N LEU A 77 -7.87 14.11 0.37
CA LEU A 77 -6.70 13.62 -0.36
C LEU A 77 -6.11 14.71 -1.26
N ALA A 78 -6.97 15.45 -1.95
CA ALA A 78 -6.52 16.54 -2.82
C ALA A 78 -5.71 17.57 -2.04
N GLN A 79 -6.14 17.91 -0.82
CA GLN A 79 -5.41 18.83 0.05
C GLN A 79 -4.06 18.25 0.49
N LEU A 80 -4.02 16.97 0.82
CA LEU A 80 -2.76 16.30 1.17
C LEU A 80 -1.79 16.32 0.01
N CYS A 81 -2.27 16.07 -1.20
CA CYS A 81 -1.44 16.09 -2.41
C CYS A 81 -0.91 17.51 -2.68
N LYS A 82 -1.74 18.51 -2.47
CA LYS A 82 -1.33 19.90 -2.62
C LYS A 82 -0.22 20.26 -1.63
N ALA A 83 -0.38 19.84 -0.38
CA ALA A 83 0.65 20.06 0.65
C ALA A 83 1.95 19.33 0.29
N ALA A 84 1.84 18.12 -0.24
CA ALA A 84 3.01 17.34 -0.67
C ALA A 84 3.76 18.02 -1.81
N SER A 85 3.03 18.55 -2.80
CA SER A 85 3.63 19.30 -3.91
C SER A 85 4.33 20.57 -3.44
N ALA A 86 3.80 21.21 -2.40
CA ALA A 86 4.37 22.42 -1.83
C ALA A 86 5.50 22.14 -0.84
N GLY A 87 5.82 20.88 -0.56
CA GLY A 87 6.84 20.52 0.42
C GLY A 87 6.39 20.68 1.87
N ALA A 88 5.08 20.82 2.09
CA ALA A 88 4.51 21.04 3.42
C ALA A 88 3.88 19.78 4.03
N PHE A 89 3.85 18.67 3.30
CA PHE A 89 3.25 17.44 3.79
C PHE A 89 4.13 16.78 4.85
N LYS A 90 3.51 16.32 5.93
CA LYS A 90 4.18 15.55 6.97
C LYS A 90 3.32 14.34 7.31
N LEU A 91 3.95 13.18 7.33
CA LEU A 91 3.30 11.94 7.77
C LEU A 91 3.12 12.00 9.28
N THR A 92 1.87 11.90 9.75
CA THR A 92 1.59 11.89 11.18
C THR A 92 1.60 10.48 11.76
N SER A 93 1.40 10.37 13.08
CA SER A 93 1.29 9.07 13.73
C SER A 93 0.18 8.21 13.15
N LEU A 94 -0.88 8.81 12.62
CA LEU A 94 -1.99 8.08 12.00
C LEU A 94 -1.54 7.32 10.75
N GLY A 95 -0.82 7.99 9.86
CA GLY A 95 -0.27 7.34 8.67
C GLY A 95 0.81 6.33 9.02
N LEU A 96 1.66 6.64 9.99
CA LEU A 96 2.68 5.72 10.47
C LEU A 96 2.08 4.41 11.01
N GLN A 97 0.98 4.50 11.74
CA GLN A 97 0.28 3.31 12.24
C GLN A 97 -0.19 2.41 11.10
N VAL A 98 -0.69 2.99 10.02
CA VAL A 98 -1.10 2.24 8.84
C VAL A 98 0.09 1.50 8.23
N GLN A 99 1.22 2.18 8.08
CA GLN A 99 2.43 1.60 7.53
C GLN A 99 2.97 0.47 8.40
N GLN A 100 2.98 0.68 9.71
CA GLN A 100 3.44 -0.32 10.66
C GLN A 100 2.55 -1.56 10.64
N ALA A 101 1.23 -1.37 10.59
CA ALA A 101 0.28 -2.48 10.51
C ALA A 101 0.52 -3.31 9.24
N ARG A 102 0.77 -2.64 8.11
CA ARG A 102 1.05 -3.33 6.84
C ARG A 102 2.33 -4.15 6.93
N LYS A 103 3.37 -3.60 7.53
CA LYS A 103 4.64 -4.32 7.71
C LYS A 103 4.48 -5.53 8.62
N GLN A 104 3.71 -5.38 9.70
CA GLN A 104 3.42 -6.48 10.61
C GLN A 104 2.64 -7.58 9.92
N ASP A 105 1.62 -7.23 9.14
CA ASP A 105 0.83 -8.20 8.37
C ASP A 105 1.71 -8.97 7.39
N ALA A 106 2.58 -8.29 6.67
CA ALA A 106 3.49 -8.92 5.73
C ALA A 106 4.46 -9.87 6.45
N HIS A 107 4.95 -9.46 7.61
CA HIS A 107 5.83 -10.29 8.43
C HIS A 107 5.10 -11.55 8.92
N LEU A 108 3.89 -11.39 9.44
CA LEU A 108 3.08 -12.51 9.92
C LEU A 108 2.77 -13.50 8.80
N LYS A 109 2.45 -13.01 7.63
CA LYS A 109 2.21 -13.87 6.45
C LYS A 109 3.44 -14.70 6.10
N ARG A 110 4.62 -14.07 6.11
CA ARG A 110 5.87 -14.78 5.83
C ARG A 110 6.16 -15.84 6.88
N VAL A 111 5.98 -15.52 8.15
CA VAL A 111 6.18 -16.47 9.26
C VAL A 111 5.22 -17.64 9.11
N ASN A 112 3.96 -17.38 8.81
CA ASN A 112 2.96 -18.42 8.63
C ASN A 112 3.28 -19.32 7.44
N GLU A 113 3.73 -18.75 6.33
CA GLU A 113 4.14 -19.52 5.15
C GLU A 113 5.33 -20.43 5.47
N LEU A 114 6.34 -19.90 6.16
CA LEU A 114 7.49 -20.69 6.58
C LEU A 114 7.08 -21.83 7.52
N SER A 115 6.16 -21.55 8.44
CA SER A 115 5.65 -22.58 9.35
C SER A 115 4.92 -23.69 8.60
N ARG A 116 4.13 -23.33 7.60
CA ARG A 116 3.43 -24.31 6.74
C ARG A 116 4.40 -25.15 5.95
N GLU A 117 5.43 -24.54 5.38
CA GLU A 117 6.45 -25.26 4.61
C GLU A 117 7.21 -26.23 5.50
N ARG A 118 7.57 -25.82 6.71
CA ARG A 118 8.24 -26.70 7.68
C ARG A 118 7.36 -27.88 8.07
N ALA A 119 6.07 -27.60 8.33
CA ALA A 119 5.11 -28.64 8.67
C ALA A 119 4.94 -29.65 7.53
N ALA A 120 4.84 -29.15 6.29
CA ALA A 120 4.73 -30.00 5.12
C ALA A 120 5.97 -30.86 4.92
N THR A 121 7.16 -30.28 5.06
CA THR A 121 8.43 -31.00 4.95
C THR A 121 8.55 -32.08 6.03
N HIS A 122 8.21 -31.74 7.27
CA HIS A 122 8.24 -32.69 8.37
C HIS A 122 7.29 -33.86 8.13
N MET A 123 6.07 -33.58 7.66
CA MET A 123 5.09 -34.59 7.35
C MET A 123 5.62 -35.54 6.25
N GLN A 124 6.23 -34.97 5.21
CA GLN A 124 6.80 -35.75 4.11
C GLN A 124 7.93 -36.65 4.61
N GLU A 125 8.78 -36.15 5.48
CA GLU A 125 9.87 -36.94 6.09
C GLU A 125 9.32 -38.10 6.90
N LEU A 126 8.24 -37.89 7.66
CA LEU A 126 7.60 -38.96 8.43
C LEU A 126 7.02 -40.03 7.51
N LEU A 127 6.39 -39.64 6.41
CA LEU A 127 5.82 -40.56 5.45
C LEU A 127 6.92 -41.37 4.76
N ASP A 128 8.00 -40.74 4.37
CA ASP A 128 9.15 -41.42 3.76
C ASP A 128 9.83 -42.41 4.72
N SER A 129 9.93 -41.99 5.98
CA SER A 129 10.46 -42.86 7.03
C SER A 129 9.61 -44.12 7.21
N ARG A 130 8.28 -43.96 7.21
CA ARG A 130 7.34 -45.10 7.30
C ARG A 130 7.50 -46.02 6.12
N ARG A 131 7.60 -45.51 4.89
CA ARG A 131 7.82 -46.30 3.69
C ARG A 131 9.09 -47.15 3.78
N ARG A 132 10.15 -46.55 4.27
CA ARG A 132 11.43 -47.26 4.37
C ARG A 132 11.40 -48.40 5.37
N ARG A 133 10.54 -48.31 6.39
CA ARG A 133 10.40 -49.40 7.37
C ARG A 133 9.58 -50.57 6.85
N GLU A 134 8.75 -50.32 5.87
CA GLU A 134 7.96 -51.37 5.21
C GLU A 134 8.79 -52.07 4.09
#